data_e95a24f7a3061278006bbe2bfac754fc
#
_entry.id   e95a24f7a3061278006bbe2bfac754fc
#
_cell.length_a   1.000
_cell.length_b   1.000
_cell.length_c   1.000
_cell.angle_alpha   90.00
_cell.angle_beta   90.00
_cell.angle_gamma   90.00
#
_symmetry.space_group_name_H-M   'P 1'
#
loop_
_entity.id
_entity.type
_entity.pdbx_description
1 polymer ?
#
loop_
_entity_poly.entity_id
_entity_poly.type
_entity_poly.pdbx_seq_one_letter_code
_entity_poly.pdbx_strand_id
1 'polypeptide(L)'
;MTEQLSVWQLVASASITVQAVMLILAITSVISWFMIIQRGFYFRACTRARLHFEQQFWSGMDLGQLYRQGSAQADNSGHSLVGMESIFRAGFKEFSRLRQQKGVDADAIMEGAQRAMRVASAREEEQMDKHLPFLATVGSTSPYIGLFGTVWGIMTSFQALSTMSQATLATVAPGISEALVATAMGLFAP
;
A
#
# COMPACT_ATOMS: atom_id res chain seq x y z
N MET A 1 2.11 -30.30 -36.25
CA MET A 1 2.74 -29.92 -34.96
C MET A 1 2.17 -28.56 -34.59
N THR A 2 1.30 -28.51 -33.63
CA THR A 2 0.78 -27.24 -33.08
C THR A 2 1.90 -26.63 -32.27
N GLU A 3 2.61 -25.65 -32.83
CA GLU A 3 3.46 -24.78 -32.00
C GLU A 3 2.57 -24.08 -30.98
N GLN A 4 2.60 -24.57 -29.75
CA GLN A 4 2.01 -23.85 -28.65
C GLN A 4 2.80 -22.55 -28.51
N LEU A 5 2.21 -21.44 -28.94
CA LEU A 5 2.80 -20.11 -28.76
C LEU A 5 3.06 -19.92 -27.25
N SER A 6 4.30 -20.01 -26.86
CA SER A 6 4.69 -19.73 -25.47
C SER A 6 4.34 -18.28 -25.14
N VAL A 7 3.79 -18.02 -23.94
CA VAL A 7 3.49 -16.65 -23.47
C VAL A 7 4.70 -15.73 -23.64
N TRP A 8 5.91 -16.26 -23.46
CA TRP A 8 7.14 -15.51 -23.69
C TRP A 8 7.37 -15.10 -25.14
N GLN A 9 7.01 -15.94 -26.08
CA GLN A 9 7.10 -15.61 -27.51
C GLN A 9 6.07 -14.52 -27.85
N LEU A 10 4.83 -14.61 -27.31
CA LEU A 10 3.80 -13.58 -27.49
C LEU A 10 4.26 -12.22 -26.93
N VAL A 11 4.92 -12.20 -25.78
CA VAL A 11 5.46 -10.95 -25.20
C VAL A 11 6.62 -10.39 -26.04
N ALA A 12 7.51 -11.26 -26.55
CA ALA A 12 8.67 -10.85 -27.34
C ALA A 12 8.32 -10.38 -28.76
N SER A 13 7.24 -10.91 -29.34
CA SER A 13 6.77 -10.55 -30.69
C SER A 13 5.83 -9.34 -30.71
N ALA A 14 5.32 -8.93 -29.55
CA ALA A 14 4.37 -7.81 -29.44
C ALA A 14 4.94 -6.48 -29.95
N SER A 15 4.07 -5.59 -30.39
CA SER A 15 4.48 -4.24 -30.80
C SER A 15 5.15 -3.49 -29.64
N ILE A 16 6.10 -2.62 -29.95
CA ILE A 16 6.86 -1.85 -28.94
C ILE A 16 5.94 -1.15 -27.93
N THR A 17 4.81 -0.62 -28.39
CA THR A 17 3.83 0.04 -27.52
C THR A 17 3.19 -0.95 -26.54
N VAL A 18 2.79 -2.14 -27.02
CA VAL A 18 2.19 -3.19 -26.17
C VAL A 18 3.23 -3.74 -25.18
N GLN A 19 4.49 -3.91 -25.62
CA GLN A 19 5.59 -4.28 -24.73
C GLN A 19 5.84 -3.25 -23.63
N ALA A 20 5.81 -1.95 -23.97
CA ALA A 20 5.94 -0.87 -22.98
C ALA A 20 4.80 -0.89 -21.95
N VAL A 21 3.55 -1.10 -22.38
CA VAL A 21 2.39 -1.25 -21.51
C VAL A 21 2.57 -2.43 -20.55
N MET A 22 2.96 -3.61 -21.08
CA MET A 22 3.19 -4.80 -20.25
C MET A 22 4.32 -4.58 -19.25
N LEU A 23 5.39 -3.91 -19.64
CA LEU A 23 6.51 -3.59 -18.74
C LEU A 23 6.07 -2.65 -17.59
N ILE A 24 5.33 -1.59 -17.90
CA ILE A 24 4.80 -0.66 -16.91
C ILE A 24 3.90 -1.41 -15.92
N LEU A 25 2.99 -2.25 -16.41
CA LEU A 25 2.10 -3.04 -15.57
C LEU A 25 2.87 -4.04 -14.69
N ALA A 26 3.90 -4.70 -15.23
CA ALA A 26 4.74 -5.62 -14.47
C ALA A 26 5.49 -4.91 -13.33
N ILE A 27 6.10 -3.75 -13.60
CA ILE A 27 6.80 -2.95 -12.58
C ILE A 27 5.81 -2.47 -11.52
N THR A 28 4.67 -1.94 -11.93
CA THR A 28 3.63 -1.45 -11.03
C THR A 28 3.09 -2.59 -10.15
N SER A 29 2.89 -3.78 -10.70
CA SER A 29 2.46 -4.97 -9.97
C SER A 29 3.46 -5.36 -8.89
N VAL A 30 4.75 -5.43 -9.22
CA VAL A 30 5.81 -5.75 -8.24
C VAL A 30 5.84 -4.75 -7.10
N ILE A 31 5.74 -3.45 -7.41
CA ILE A 31 5.70 -2.39 -6.40
C ILE A 31 4.44 -2.54 -5.51
N SER A 32 3.28 -2.78 -6.10
CA SER A 32 2.02 -2.98 -5.36
C SER A 32 2.11 -4.17 -4.41
N TRP A 33 2.55 -5.33 -4.88
CA TRP A 33 2.70 -6.51 -4.04
C TRP A 33 3.72 -6.30 -2.92
N PHE A 34 4.83 -5.64 -3.19
CA PHE A 34 5.79 -5.27 -2.14
C PHE A 34 5.15 -4.38 -1.06
N MET A 35 4.39 -3.35 -1.47
CA MET A 35 3.69 -2.47 -0.54
C MET A 35 2.60 -3.22 0.26
N ILE A 36 1.82 -4.10 -0.38
CA ILE A 36 0.79 -4.90 0.29
C ILE A 36 1.42 -5.78 1.37
N ILE A 37 2.50 -6.48 1.06
CA ILE A 37 3.20 -7.36 2.00
C ILE A 37 3.75 -6.53 3.17
N GLN A 38 4.44 -5.42 2.88
CA GLN A 38 4.98 -4.52 3.90
C GLN A 38 3.88 -3.99 4.83
N ARG A 39 2.74 -3.58 4.27
CA ARG A 39 1.58 -3.11 5.04
C ARG A 39 0.95 -4.21 5.87
N GLY A 40 0.83 -5.41 5.33
CA GLY A 40 0.31 -6.56 6.07
C GLY A 40 1.14 -6.86 7.33
N PHE A 41 2.46 -6.79 7.25
CA PHE A 41 3.33 -6.94 8.42
C PHE A 41 3.17 -5.79 9.41
N TYR A 42 3.11 -4.55 8.92
CA TYR A 42 2.91 -3.37 9.78
C TYR A 42 1.59 -3.44 10.55
N PHE A 43 0.46 -3.73 9.89
CA PHE A 43 -0.84 -3.86 10.57
C PHE A 43 -0.88 -5.00 11.58
N ARG A 44 -0.25 -6.14 11.28
CA ARG A 44 -0.12 -7.24 12.25
C ARG A 44 0.67 -6.83 13.48
N ALA A 45 1.77 -6.08 13.30
CA ALA A 45 2.56 -5.57 14.40
C ALA A 45 1.77 -4.56 15.25
N CYS A 46 1.05 -3.61 14.63
CA CYS A 46 0.18 -2.65 15.32
C CYS A 46 -0.92 -3.34 16.12
N THR A 47 -1.58 -4.37 15.54
CA THR A 47 -2.64 -5.11 16.24
C THR A 47 -2.11 -5.86 17.46
N ARG A 48 -0.94 -6.50 17.37
CA ARG A 48 -0.32 -7.16 18.53
C ARG A 48 0.07 -6.16 19.61
N ALA A 49 0.69 -5.05 19.24
CA ALA A 49 1.08 -4.00 20.17
C ALA A 49 -0.14 -3.43 20.89
N ARG A 50 -1.25 -3.20 20.17
CA ARG A 50 -2.51 -2.73 20.74
C ARG A 50 -3.05 -3.72 21.80
N LEU A 51 -3.18 -4.99 21.46
CA LEU A 51 -3.71 -6.00 22.39
C LEU A 51 -2.86 -6.13 23.64
N HIS A 52 -1.55 -6.11 23.51
CA HIS A 52 -0.62 -6.15 24.63
C HIS A 52 -0.76 -4.90 25.53
N PHE A 53 -0.83 -3.72 24.93
CA PHE A 53 -1.02 -2.46 25.66
C PHE A 53 -2.38 -2.41 26.38
N GLU A 54 -3.48 -2.83 25.72
CA GLU A 54 -4.81 -2.89 26.32
C GLU A 54 -4.84 -3.80 27.56
N GLN A 55 -4.21 -4.96 27.50
CA GLN A 55 -4.11 -5.88 28.65
C GLN A 55 -3.37 -5.23 29.82
N GLN A 56 -2.27 -4.55 29.57
CA GLN A 56 -1.52 -3.84 30.61
C GLN A 56 -2.28 -2.64 31.18
N PHE A 57 -2.93 -1.87 30.33
CA PHE A 57 -3.69 -0.68 30.72
C PHE A 57 -4.86 -1.04 31.65
N TRP A 58 -5.60 -2.10 31.33
CA TRP A 58 -6.75 -2.55 32.11
C TRP A 58 -6.39 -3.46 33.30
N SER A 59 -5.13 -3.82 33.46
CA SER A 59 -4.67 -4.63 34.62
C SER A 59 -4.65 -3.88 35.95
N GLY A 60 -4.96 -2.57 35.97
CA GLY A 60 -4.90 -1.73 37.17
C GLY A 60 -3.49 -1.26 37.54
N MET A 61 -2.52 -1.41 36.65
CA MET A 61 -1.15 -0.92 36.85
C MET A 61 -1.13 0.62 36.95
N ASP A 62 -0.23 1.17 37.75
CA ASP A 62 -0.02 2.62 37.82
C ASP A 62 0.43 3.18 36.46
N LEU A 63 -0.28 4.23 36.00
CA LEU A 63 -0.02 4.87 34.70
C LEU A 63 1.42 5.38 34.56
N GLY A 64 2.05 5.81 35.69
CA GLY A 64 3.44 6.22 35.70
C GLY A 64 4.41 5.05 35.50
N GLN A 65 4.07 3.86 36.00
CA GLN A 65 4.85 2.65 35.75
C GLN A 65 4.71 2.21 34.30
N LEU A 66 3.50 2.22 33.76
CA LEU A 66 3.23 1.89 32.37
C LEU A 66 4.01 2.80 31.40
N TYR A 67 4.04 4.10 31.70
CA TYR A 67 4.83 5.07 30.92
C TYR A 67 6.33 4.75 30.95
N ARG A 68 6.89 4.42 32.12
CA ARG A 68 8.32 4.10 32.30
C ARG A 68 8.72 2.80 31.61
N GLN A 69 7.89 1.76 31.71
CA GLN A 69 8.12 0.48 31.04
C GLN A 69 8.17 0.63 29.53
N GLY A 70 7.19 1.33 28.93
CA GLY A 70 7.20 1.60 27.51
C GLY A 70 8.39 2.45 27.07
N SER A 71 8.91 3.38 27.93
CA SER A 71 10.12 4.15 27.62
C SER A 71 11.36 3.27 27.54
N ALA A 72 11.54 2.39 28.51
CA ALA A 72 12.68 1.48 28.57
C ALA A 72 12.66 0.48 27.39
N GLN A 73 11.46 0.08 26.95
CA GLN A 73 11.28 -0.86 25.85
C GLN A 73 11.54 -0.19 24.49
N ALA A 74 11.18 1.08 24.33
CA ALA A 74 11.49 1.87 23.13
C ALA A 74 13.00 2.12 22.96
N ASP A 75 13.68 2.45 24.05
CA ASP A 75 15.13 2.71 24.05
C ASP A 75 15.95 1.44 23.76
N ASN A 76 15.51 0.28 24.28
CA ASN A 76 16.24 -0.99 24.11
C ASN A 76 15.99 -1.69 22.78
N SER A 77 14.84 -1.50 22.16
CA SER A 77 14.46 -2.25 20.94
C SER A 77 14.58 -1.45 19.64
N GLY A 78 14.84 -0.15 19.71
CA GLY A 78 14.86 0.72 18.52
C GLY A 78 13.51 0.73 17.76
N HIS A 79 12.48 0.10 18.33
CA HIS A 79 11.16 0.05 17.73
C HIS A 79 10.39 1.33 18.05
N SER A 80 9.98 2.02 17.04
CA SER A 80 9.03 3.12 17.14
C SER A 80 7.76 2.61 17.82
N LEU A 81 7.38 3.25 18.92
CA LEU A 81 6.09 2.99 19.57
C LEU A 81 4.97 3.28 18.59
N VAL A 82 4.06 2.34 18.41
CA VAL A 82 3.01 2.39 17.39
C VAL A 82 1.64 2.24 18.03
N GLY A 83 0.67 2.95 17.48
CA GLY A 83 -0.74 2.80 17.85
C GLY A 83 -1.09 3.39 19.20
N MET A 84 -1.86 2.66 20.03
CA MET A 84 -2.41 3.16 21.29
C MET A 84 -1.34 3.58 22.30
N GLU A 85 -0.22 2.89 22.35
CA GLU A 85 0.86 3.22 23.27
C GLU A 85 1.48 4.59 22.96
N SER A 86 1.68 4.92 21.68
CA SER A 86 2.19 6.22 21.25
C SER A 86 1.23 7.36 21.65
N ILE A 87 -0.08 7.14 21.49
CA ILE A 87 -1.13 8.10 21.86
C ILE A 87 -1.15 8.31 23.39
N PHE A 88 -1.15 7.23 24.15
CA PHE A 88 -1.08 7.28 25.61
C PHE A 88 0.14 8.07 26.09
N ARG A 89 1.30 7.79 25.53
CA ARG A 89 2.55 8.44 25.92
C ARG A 89 2.55 9.94 25.62
N ALA A 90 2.00 10.34 24.47
CA ALA A 90 1.84 11.75 24.15
C ALA A 90 0.96 12.47 25.17
N GLY A 91 -0.17 11.89 25.53
CA GLY A 91 -1.07 12.42 26.54
C GLY A 91 -0.45 12.45 27.93
N PHE A 92 0.17 11.35 28.38
CA PHE A 92 0.79 11.26 29.70
C PHE A 92 1.99 12.19 29.87
N LYS A 93 2.80 12.35 28.83
CA LYS A 93 3.92 13.30 28.80
C LYS A 93 3.42 14.74 29.00
N GLU A 94 2.38 15.12 28.28
CA GLU A 94 1.80 16.47 28.37
C GLU A 94 1.11 16.68 29.71
N PHE A 95 0.35 15.70 30.21
CA PHE A 95 -0.24 15.71 31.54
C PHE A 95 0.84 15.92 32.62
N SER A 96 1.94 15.17 32.58
CA SER A 96 3.02 15.27 33.54
C SER A 96 3.73 16.63 33.47
N ARG A 97 3.90 17.18 32.27
CA ARG A 97 4.49 18.50 32.03
C ARG A 97 3.63 19.60 32.65
N LEU A 98 2.35 19.60 32.37
CA LEU A 98 1.41 20.64 32.86
C LEU A 98 1.21 20.54 34.35
N ARG A 99 1.13 19.33 34.92
CA ARG A 99 1.03 19.12 36.37
C ARG A 99 2.22 19.68 37.18
N GLN A 100 3.41 19.75 36.57
CA GLN A 100 4.59 20.33 37.21
C GLN A 100 4.58 21.88 37.21
N GLN A 101 3.74 22.50 36.39
CA GLN A 101 3.60 23.96 36.35
C GLN A 101 2.71 24.46 37.50
N LYS A 102 3.21 25.39 38.30
CA LYS A 102 2.44 25.99 39.39
C LYS A 102 1.33 26.88 38.83
N GLY A 103 0.09 26.68 39.32
CA GLY A 103 -1.05 27.58 39.00
C GLY A 103 -1.84 27.18 37.75
N VAL A 104 -1.61 26.03 37.19
CA VAL A 104 -2.45 25.49 36.09
C VAL A 104 -3.64 24.76 36.68
N ASP A 105 -4.86 25.09 36.19
CA ASP A 105 -6.11 24.45 36.60
C ASP A 105 -6.17 22.99 36.11
N ALA A 106 -6.88 22.14 36.89
CA ALA A 106 -7.04 20.72 36.57
C ALA A 106 -7.69 20.50 35.19
N ASP A 107 -8.68 21.33 34.85
CA ASP A 107 -9.34 21.24 33.54
C ASP A 107 -8.40 21.58 32.39
N ALA A 108 -7.54 22.59 32.57
CA ALA A 108 -6.53 22.95 31.57
C ALA A 108 -5.47 21.84 31.38
N ILE A 109 -5.11 21.11 32.44
CA ILE A 109 -4.20 19.95 32.35
C ILE A 109 -4.85 18.84 31.53
N MET A 110 -6.13 18.54 31.79
CA MET A 110 -6.87 17.51 31.07
C MET A 110 -7.08 17.90 29.59
N GLU A 111 -7.43 19.15 29.32
CA GLU A 111 -7.56 19.63 27.95
C GLU A 111 -6.23 19.55 27.17
N GLY A 112 -5.13 19.93 27.79
CA GLY A 112 -3.79 19.82 27.22
C GLY A 112 -3.41 18.37 26.89
N ALA A 113 -3.65 17.44 27.82
CA ALA A 113 -3.43 16.02 27.60
C ALA A 113 -4.29 15.46 26.46
N GLN A 114 -5.57 15.81 26.41
CA GLN A 114 -6.48 15.41 25.33
C GLN A 114 -6.05 15.98 23.98
N ARG A 115 -5.58 17.23 23.93
CA ARG A 115 -5.03 17.83 22.70
C ARG A 115 -3.81 17.05 22.21
N ALA A 116 -2.89 16.72 23.11
CA ALA A 116 -1.69 15.93 22.76
C ALA A 116 -2.05 14.54 22.23
N MET A 117 -3.05 13.87 22.85
CA MET A 117 -3.55 12.59 22.37
C MET A 117 -4.19 12.70 20.98
N ARG A 118 -5.00 13.73 20.72
CA ARG A 118 -5.60 13.96 19.40
C ARG A 118 -4.54 14.16 18.32
N VAL A 119 -3.50 14.94 18.60
CA VAL A 119 -2.39 15.14 17.66
C VAL A 119 -1.65 13.83 17.39
N ALA A 120 -1.40 13.03 18.42
CA ALA A 120 -0.76 11.73 18.28
C ALA A 120 -1.63 10.75 17.48
N SER A 121 -2.96 10.74 17.74
CA SER A 121 -3.92 9.92 16.99
C SER A 121 -3.92 10.27 15.50
N ALA A 122 -3.95 11.55 15.16
CA ALA A 122 -3.90 11.99 13.76
C ALA A 122 -2.60 11.56 13.06
N ARG A 123 -1.47 11.58 13.77
CA ARG A 123 -0.18 11.09 13.23
C ARG A 123 -0.18 9.57 13.01
N GLU A 124 -0.77 8.82 13.94
CA GLU A 124 -0.90 7.36 13.78
C GLU A 124 -1.82 7.01 12.61
N GLU A 125 -2.91 7.76 12.42
CA GLU A 125 -3.82 7.62 11.28
C GLU A 125 -3.09 7.90 9.97
N GLU A 126 -2.33 9.00 9.88
CA GLU A 126 -1.50 9.32 8.72
C GLU A 126 -0.47 8.20 8.41
N GLN A 127 0.14 7.62 9.46
CA GLN A 127 1.04 6.48 9.30
C GLN A 127 0.31 5.23 8.79
N MET A 128 -0.93 5.00 9.23
CA MET A 128 -1.75 3.88 8.75
C MET A 128 -2.19 4.08 7.31
N ASP A 129 -2.46 5.30 6.88
CA ASP A 129 -2.91 5.62 5.52
C ASP A 129 -1.77 5.73 4.51
N LYS A 130 -0.54 5.82 4.98
CA LYS A 130 0.64 5.91 4.13
C LYS A 130 0.67 4.78 3.11
N HIS A 131 0.82 5.10 1.83
CA HIS A 131 0.82 4.21 0.66
C HIS A 131 -0.55 3.67 0.21
N LEU A 132 -1.62 3.78 0.99
CA LEU A 132 -2.96 3.35 0.56
C LEU A 132 -3.47 4.13 -0.66
N PRO A 133 -3.27 5.46 -0.78
CA PRO A 133 -3.66 6.21 -1.98
C PRO A 133 -2.98 5.70 -3.26
N PHE A 134 -1.71 5.30 -3.17
CA PHE A 134 -1.00 4.71 -4.31
C PHE A 134 -1.63 3.38 -4.73
N LEU A 135 -1.89 2.47 -3.78
CA LEU A 135 -2.53 1.19 -4.06
C LEU A 135 -3.93 1.37 -4.66
N ALA A 136 -4.71 2.33 -4.14
CA ALA A 136 -6.02 2.67 -4.70
C ALA A 136 -5.92 3.19 -6.14
N THR A 137 -4.91 4.02 -6.42
CA THR A 137 -4.65 4.53 -7.77
C THR A 137 -4.27 3.39 -8.72
N VAL A 138 -3.37 2.50 -8.31
CA VAL A 138 -2.98 1.34 -9.11
C VAL A 138 -4.18 0.45 -9.38
N GLY A 139 -4.98 0.13 -8.34
CA GLY A 139 -6.19 -0.70 -8.46
C GLY A 139 -7.20 -0.13 -9.43
N SER A 140 -7.37 1.19 -9.46
CA SER A 140 -8.32 1.86 -10.36
C SER A 140 -7.78 2.07 -11.77
N THR A 141 -6.48 2.26 -11.97
CA THR A 141 -5.92 2.64 -13.28
C THR A 141 -5.36 1.47 -14.10
N SER A 142 -4.81 0.43 -13.44
CA SER A 142 -4.18 -0.71 -14.13
C SER A 142 -5.10 -1.42 -15.12
N PRO A 143 -6.41 -1.65 -14.84
CA PRO A 143 -7.30 -2.25 -15.82
C PRO A 143 -7.45 -1.41 -17.09
N TYR A 144 -7.48 -0.08 -16.97
CA TYR A 144 -7.56 0.82 -18.11
C TYR A 144 -6.27 0.86 -18.93
N ILE A 145 -5.12 0.77 -18.27
CA ILE A 145 -3.82 0.66 -18.94
C ILE A 145 -3.74 -0.65 -19.72
N GLY A 146 -4.21 -1.76 -19.15
CA GLY A 146 -4.32 -3.04 -19.84
C GLY A 146 -5.28 -2.99 -21.04
N LEU A 147 -6.44 -2.37 -20.88
CA LEU A 147 -7.40 -2.15 -21.95
C LEU A 147 -6.81 -1.30 -23.09
N PHE A 148 -6.07 -0.23 -22.74
CA PHE A 148 -5.35 0.55 -23.74
C PHE A 148 -4.40 -0.34 -24.57
N GLY A 149 -3.65 -1.23 -23.91
CA GLY A 149 -2.77 -2.19 -24.57
C GLY A 149 -3.53 -3.09 -25.57
N THR A 150 -4.73 -3.53 -25.21
CA THR A 150 -5.58 -4.34 -26.08
C THR A 150 -6.05 -3.56 -27.30
N VAL A 151 -6.59 -2.37 -27.09
CA VAL A 151 -7.08 -1.53 -28.19
C VAL A 151 -5.95 -1.20 -29.15
N TRP A 152 -4.79 -0.83 -28.65
CA TRP A 152 -3.61 -0.53 -29.46
C TRP A 152 -3.12 -1.76 -30.24
N GLY A 153 -3.00 -2.91 -29.58
CA GLY A 153 -2.53 -4.13 -30.23
C GLY A 153 -3.46 -4.64 -31.31
N ILE A 154 -4.79 -4.59 -31.09
CA ILE A 154 -5.78 -4.93 -32.10
C ILE A 154 -5.69 -3.94 -33.27
N MET A 155 -5.61 -2.65 -32.99
CA MET A 155 -5.51 -1.62 -34.03
C MET A 155 -4.30 -1.84 -34.93
N THR A 156 -3.12 -2.09 -34.34
CA THR A 156 -1.89 -2.34 -35.11
C THR A 156 -1.98 -3.63 -35.92
N SER A 157 -2.64 -4.68 -35.41
CA SER A 157 -2.86 -5.93 -36.12
C SER A 157 -3.73 -5.73 -37.36
N PHE A 158 -4.80 -4.94 -37.25
CA PHE A 158 -5.65 -4.61 -38.41
C PHE A 158 -4.96 -3.66 -39.40
N GLN A 159 -4.12 -2.74 -38.94
CA GLN A 159 -3.32 -1.90 -39.84
C GLN A 159 -2.36 -2.73 -40.68
N ALA A 160 -1.68 -3.72 -40.06
CA ALA A 160 -0.83 -4.63 -40.80
C ALA A 160 -1.59 -5.44 -41.85
N LEU A 161 -2.83 -5.85 -41.55
CA LEU A 161 -3.68 -6.59 -42.45
C LEU A 161 -4.07 -5.74 -43.71
N SER A 162 -4.28 -4.44 -43.55
CA SER A 162 -4.68 -3.55 -44.64
C SER A 162 -3.61 -3.39 -45.71
N THR A 163 -2.35 -3.68 -45.40
CA THR A 163 -1.19 -3.58 -46.31
C THR A 163 -0.88 -4.89 -47.05
N MET A 164 -1.58 -6.00 -46.74
CA MET A 164 -1.32 -7.31 -47.30
C MET A 164 -2.32 -7.63 -48.44
N SER A 165 -1.82 -8.21 -49.53
CA SER A 165 -2.62 -8.62 -50.69
C SER A 165 -3.51 -9.85 -50.42
N GLN A 166 -3.17 -10.67 -49.42
CA GLN A 166 -3.95 -11.82 -48.95
C GLN A 166 -4.11 -11.75 -47.44
N ALA A 167 -5.28 -11.32 -47.02
CA ALA A 167 -5.63 -11.21 -45.61
C ALA A 167 -6.15 -12.55 -45.08
N THR A 168 -5.45 -13.14 -44.11
CA THR A 168 -5.89 -14.37 -43.44
C THR A 168 -6.00 -14.15 -41.92
N LEU A 169 -6.88 -14.90 -41.29
CA LEU A 169 -7.05 -14.84 -39.84
C LEU A 169 -5.74 -15.23 -39.12
N ALA A 170 -4.93 -16.12 -39.68
CA ALA A 170 -3.67 -16.55 -39.17
C ALA A 170 -2.65 -15.39 -39.04
N THR A 171 -2.79 -14.33 -39.83
CA THR A 171 -1.89 -13.18 -39.81
C THR A 171 -2.16 -12.25 -38.63
N VAL A 172 -3.43 -12.13 -38.19
CA VAL A 172 -3.79 -11.20 -37.09
C VAL A 172 -3.93 -11.90 -35.74
N ALA A 173 -4.11 -13.23 -35.72
CA ALA A 173 -4.32 -13.99 -34.51
C ALA A 173 -3.20 -13.82 -33.45
N PRO A 174 -1.90 -13.79 -33.82
CA PRO A 174 -0.83 -13.54 -32.84
C PRO A 174 -0.97 -12.17 -32.17
N GLY A 175 -1.13 -11.10 -32.93
CA GLY A 175 -1.22 -9.74 -32.39
C GLY A 175 -2.48 -9.51 -31.53
N ILE A 176 -3.59 -10.18 -31.85
CA ILE A 176 -4.79 -10.16 -30.99
C ILE A 176 -4.48 -10.92 -29.68
N SER A 177 -3.82 -12.06 -29.74
CA SER A 177 -3.44 -12.82 -28.55
C SER A 177 -2.50 -12.04 -27.62
N GLU A 178 -1.51 -11.36 -28.21
CA GLU A 178 -0.59 -10.47 -27.48
C GLU A 178 -1.33 -9.33 -26.78
N ALA A 179 -2.29 -8.72 -27.46
CA ALA A 179 -3.14 -7.67 -26.90
C ALA A 179 -3.95 -8.16 -25.70
N LEU A 180 -4.55 -9.34 -25.77
CA LEU A 180 -5.31 -9.95 -24.67
C LEU A 180 -4.43 -10.24 -23.45
N VAL A 181 -3.16 -10.60 -23.63
CA VAL A 181 -2.20 -10.76 -22.53
C VAL A 181 -2.01 -9.44 -21.79
N ALA A 182 -1.91 -8.30 -22.49
CA ALA A 182 -1.79 -7.00 -21.85
C ALA A 182 -2.98 -6.68 -20.92
N THR A 183 -4.23 -6.99 -21.36
CA THR A 183 -5.40 -6.82 -20.50
C THR A 183 -5.37 -7.76 -19.29
N ALA A 184 -5.01 -9.03 -19.49
CA ALA A 184 -4.89 -9.97 -18.36
C ALA A 184 -3.88 -9.47 -17.33
N MET A 185 -2.75 -8.93 -17.77
CA MET A 185 -1.75 -8.30 -16.89
C MET A 185 -2.31 -7.07 -16.17
N GLY A 186 -3.09 -6.23 -16.84
CA GLY A 186 -3.73 -5.05 -16.25
C GLY A 186 -4.73 -5.39 -15.15
N LEU A 187 -5.44 -6.51 -15.28
CA LEU A 187 -6.36 -7.01 -14.25
C LEU A 187 -5.65 -7.66 -13.07
N PHE A 188 -4.45 -8.20 -13.28
CA PHE A 188 -3.68 -8.86 -12.24
C PHE A 188 -2.72 -7.92 -11.51
N ALA A 189 -2.36 -6.78 -12.09
CA ALA A 189 -1.36 -5.85 -11.56
C ALA A 189 -1.72 -5.18 -10.21
N PRO A 190 -3.01 -4.90 -9.89
CA PRO A 190 -3.40 -4.29 -8.62
C PRO A 190 -3.10 -5.09 -7.37
#